data_440724754af833ce2d206d91e898e54e
#
_entry.id   440724754af833ce2d206d91e898e54e
#
_cell.length_a   1.000
_cell.length_b   1.000
_cell.length_c   1.000
_cell.angle_alpha   90.00
_cell.angle_beta   90.00
_cell.angle_gamma   90.00
#
_symmetry.space_group_name_H-M   'P 1'
#
loop_
_entity.id
_entity.type
_entity.pdbx_description
1 polymer ?
#
loop_
_entity_poly.entity_id
_entity_poly.type
_entity_poly.pdbx_seq_one_letter_code
_entity_poly.pdbx_strand_id
1 'polypeptide(L)'
;MKMNVVTLENKAAGELELSDAVFGLTPRGDILQRVVEWQRAKARAGTHKTKTRAEVSGTGKKPFKQKGTGGARQGTTRGPHQEGGGRAHGPVVRSHEYSLTKKVRALGLKHALSSKAAEGKLIIVDAIALKEAKTKAVSAQFKKMGLTKPLFISGAEVD
;
A
#
# COMPACT_ATOMS: atom_id res chain seq x y z
N MET A 1 -19.80 -22.01 -7.65
CA MET A 1 -18.48 -22.67 -7.55
C MET A 1 -18.41 -23.45 -6.23
N LYS A 2 -18.13 -24.77 -6.26
CA LYS A 2 -18.00 -25.59 -5.05
C LYS A 2 -16.54 -25.64 -4.62
N MET A 3 -16.28 -25.52 -3.33
CA MET A 3 -14.94 -25.64 -2.74
C MET A 3 -14.98 -26.52 -1.50
N ASN A 4 -13.92 -27.29 -1.32
CA ASN A 4 -13.77 -28.15 -0.16
C ASN A 4 -13.44 -27.33 1.09
N VAL A 5 -14.10 -27.65 2.19
CA VAL A 5 -13.81 -27.12 3.53
C VAL A 5 -12.86 -28.10 4.22
N VAL A 6 -11.81 -27.57 4.82
CA VAL A 6 -10.80 -28.35 5.54
C VAL A 6 -10.70 -27.94 7.00
N THR A 7 -10.31 -28.87 7.85
CA THR A 7 -9.96 -28.57 9.24
C THR A 7 -8.50 -28.05 9.33
N LEU A 8 -8.11 -27.47 10.46
CA LEU A 8 -6.71 -27.10 10.73
C LEU A 8 -5.73 -28.29 10.67
N GLU A 9 -6.23 -29.53 10.80
CA GLU A 9 -5.44 -30.76 10.64
C GLU A 9 -5.33 -31.21 9.19
N ASN A 10 -5.83 -30.43 8.24
CA ASN A 10 -5.90 -30.76 6.80
C ASN A 10 -6.77 -31.97 6.48
N LYS A 11 -7.85 -32.17 7.24
CA LYS A 11 -8.87 -33.18 6.96
C LYS A 11 -10.07 -32.55 6.28
N ALA A 12 -10.71 -33.26 5.37
CA ALA A 12 -11.95 -32.80 4.73
C ALA A 12 -13.08 -32.67 5.78
N ALA A 13 -13.73 -31.51 5.83
CA ALA A 13 -14.84 -31.23 6.73
C ALA A 13 -16.17 -31.07 5.98
N GLY A 14 -16.14 -30.92 4.65
CA GLY A 14 -17.34 -30.76 3.83
C GLY A 14 -17.10 -29.98 2.55
N GLU A 15 -18.17 -29.57 1.92
CA GLU A 15 -18.15 -28.70 0.73
C GLU A 15 -18.96 -27.44 1.00
N LEU A 16 -18.49 -26.29 0.51
CA LEU A 16 -19.20 -25.02 0.56
C LEU A 16 -19.42 -24.49 -0.86
N GLU A 17 -20.63 -24.03 -1.14
CA GLU A 17 -20.95 -23.39 -2.39
C GLU A 17 -20.68 -21.87 -2.31
N LEU A 18 -19.74 -21.38 -3.10
CA LEU A 18 -19.39 -19.98 -3.21
C LEU A 18 -20.11 -19.31 -4.38
N SER A 19 -20.50 -18.05 -4.21
CA SER A 19 -21.15 -17.27 -5.24
C SER A 19 -20.19 -16.94 -6.39
N ASP A 20 -20.56 -17.33 -7.62
CA ASP A 20 -19.78 -17.03 -8.83
C ASP A 20 -19.69 -15.53 -9.11
N ALA A 21 -20.64 -14.73 -8.65
CA ALA A 21 -20.61 -13.27 -8.75
C ALA A 21 -19.48 -12.60 -7.94
N VAL A 22 -18.80 -13.37 -7.07
CA VAL A 22 -17.68 -12.90 -6.23
C VAL A 22 -16.40 -13.65 -6.52
N PHE A 23 -16.46 -14.96 -6.69
CA PHE A 23 -15.30 -15.86 -6.79
C PHE A 23 -15.09 -16.44 -8.17
N GLY A 24 -16.07 -16.33 -9.08
CA GLY A 24 -16.03 -16.87 -10.43
C GLY A 24 -15.69 -15.86 -11.54
N LEU A 25 -15.26 -14.64 -11.19
CA LEU A 25 -14.96 -13.61 -12.17
C LEU A 25 -13.63 -13.85 -12.87
N THR A 26 -13.55 -13.57 -14.17
CA THR A 26 -12.27 -13.54 -14.88
C THR A 26 -11.40 -12.40 -14.35
N PRO A 27 -10.19 -12.67 -13.80
CA PRO A 27 -9.36 -11.64 -13.20
C PRO A 27 -8.95 -10.55 -14.20
N ARG A 28 -9.12 -9.28 -13.83
CA ARG A 28 -8.74 -8.11 -14.64
C ARG A 28 -7.55 -7.41 -14.00
N GLY A 29 -6.38 -7.51 -14.66
CA GLY A 29 -5.13 -6.94 -14.18
C GLY A 29 -5.15 -5.41 -14.05
N ASP A 30 -5.84 -4.71 -14.97
CA ASP A 30 -5.98 -3.24 -14.95
C ASP A 30 -6.71 -2.74 -13.70
N ILE A 31 -7.77 -3.43 -13.26
CA ILE A 31 -8.51 -3.09 -12.04
C ILE A 31 -7.67 -3.37 -10.80
N LEU A 32 -7.01 -4.54 -10.76
CA LEU A 32 -6.13 -4.92 -9.66
C LEU A 32 -4.98 -3.94 -9.51
N GLN A 33 -4.33 -3.54 -10.61
CA GLN A 33 -3.26 -2.54 -10.61
C GLN A 33 -3.73 -1.22 -10.00
N ARG A 34 -4.88 -0.68 -10.44
CA ARG A 34 -5.44 0.58 -9.91
C ARG A 34 -5.67 0.52 -8.40
N VAL A 35 -6.19 -0.61 -7.89
CA VAL A 35 -6.43 -0.78 -6.45
C VAL A 35 -5.11 -0.86 -5.68
N VAL A 36 -4.12 -1.60 -6.18
CA VAL A 36 -2.79 -1.70 -5.56
C VAL A 36 -2.08 -0.34 -5.56
N GLU A 37 -2.10 0.39 -6.68
CA GLU A 37 -1.52 1.73 -6.76
C GLU A 37 -2.20 2.71 -5.79
N TRP A 38 -3.54 2.65 -5.68
CA TRP A 38 -4.29 3.45 -4.72
C TRP A 38 -3.88 3.15 -3.28
N GLN A 39 -3.76 1.87 -2.90
CA GLN A 39 -3.32 1.48 -1.55
C GLN A 39 -1.89 1.95 -1.27
N ARG A 40 -0.97 1.78 -2.24
CA ARG A 40 0.43 2.24 -2.11
C ARG A 40 0.52 3.75 -2.03
N ALA A 41 -0.27 4.49 -2.80
CA ALA A 41 -0.32 5.95 -2.75
C ALA A 41 -0.84 6.44 -1.39
N LYS A 42 -1.87 5.79 -0.85
CA LYS A 42 -2.41 6.10 0.49
C LYS A 42 -1.41 5.84 1.61
N ALA A 43 -0.62 4.78 1.52
CA ALA A 43 0.41 4.44 2.51
C ALA A 43 1.66 5.32 2.42
N ARG A 44 1.80 6.13 1.36
CA ARG A 44 2.99 6.94 1.12
C ARG A 44 3.04 8.14 2.04
N ALA A 45 4.09 8.27 2.87
CA ALA A 45 4.23 9.36 3.83
C ALA A 45 4.41 10.75 3.22
N GLY A 46 5.01 10.85 2.02
CA GLY A 46 5.18 12.12 1.29
C GLY A 46 6.06 13.15 1.98
N THR A 47 7.02 12.72 2.78
CA THR A 47 7.90 13.58 3.62
C THR A 47 9.05 14.25 2.85
N HIS A 48 9.10 14.10 1.53
CA HIS A 48 10.12 14.73 0.69
C HIS A 48 9.95 16.26 0.67
N LYS A 49 11.05 16.95 0.91
CA LYS A 49 11.08 18.43 0.89
C LYS A 49 12.47 18.93 0.52
N THR A 50 12.52 20.02 -0.24
CA THR A 50 13.71 20.84 -0.43
C THR A 50 13.50 22.22 0.19
N LYS A 51 14.57 22.86 0.64
CA LYS A 51 14.50 24.21 1.20
C LYS A 51 14.32 25.23 0.08
N THR A 52 13.31 26.08 0.21
CA THR A 52 13.11 27.26 -0.62
C THR A 52 14.09 28.37 -0.22
N ARG A 53 14.19 29.42 -1.01
CA ARG A 53 15.06 30.57 -0.68
C ARG A 53 14.72 31.23 0.65
N ALA A 54 13.48 31.12 1.12
CA ALA A 54 13.05 31.66 2.41
C ALA A 54 13.53 30.79 3.59
N GLU A 55 13.70 29.50 3.37
CA GLU A 55 14.04 28.52 4.39
C GLU A 55 15.55 28.24 4.50
N VAL A 56 16.32 28.60 3.47
CA VAL A 56 17.79 28.47 3.50
C VAL A 56 18.35 29.49 4.49
N SER A 57 19.27 29.03 5.36
CA SER A 57 20.02 29.90 6.27
C SER A 57 20.93 30.84 5.47
N GLY A 58 21.00 32.08 5.88
CA GLY A 58 21.83 33.09 5.24
C GLY A 58 21.28 34.53 5.45
N THR A 59 22.06 35.53 5.10
CA THR A 59 21.65 36.89 5.23
C THR A 59 20.57 37.29 4.21
N GLY A 60 19.60 38.11 4.64
CA GLY A 60 18.62 38.73 3.74
C GLY A 60 19.14 40.04 3.10
N LYS A 61 20.33 40.52 3.53
CA LYS A 61 20.91 41.78 3.02
C LYS A 61 21.32 41.60 1.55
N LYS A 62 21.09 42.66 0.76
CA LYS A 62 21.60 42.74 -0.62
C LYS A 62 23.13 42.67 -0.61
N PRO A 63 23.79 41.79 -1.41
CA PRO A 63 25.25 41.60 -1.37
C PRO A 63 26.06 42.87 -1.64
N PHE A 64 25.60 43.66 -2.60
CA PHE A 64 26.26 44.92 -3.00
C PHE A 64 25.25 45.91 -3.62
N LYS A 65 25.64 47.17 -3.82
CA LYS A 65 24.82 48.19 -4.40
C LYS A 65 24.40 47.91 -5.84
N GLN A 66 23.27 48.44 -6.28
CA GLN A 66 22.62 48.12 -7.56
C GLN A 66 23.47 48.47 -8.81
N LYS A 67 24.30 49.52 -8.73
CA LYS A 67 25.15 50.03 -9.82
C LYS A 67 26.54 50.38 -9.30
N GLY A 68 27.53 50.50 -10.19
CA GLY A 68 28.89 50.93 -9.87
C GLY A 68 29.80 49.88 -9.29
N THR A 69 29.50 48.57 -9.50
CA THR A 69 30.35 47.44 -9.07
C THR A 69 31.03 46.74 -10.23
N GLY A 70 30.63 46.99 -11.49
CA GLY A 70 31.11 46.26 -12.66
C GLY A 70 30.60 44.81 -12.77
N GLY A 71 29.95 44.27 -11.73
CA GLY A 71 29.45 42.90 -11.70
C GLY A 71 27.95 42.82 -12.02
N ALA A 72 27.43 41.57 -12.24
CA ALA A 72 26.01 41.35 -12.45
C ALA A 72 25.19 41.70 -11.20
N ARG A 73 23.99 42.26 -11.42
CA ARG A 73 23.10 42.66 -10.34
C ARG A 73 22.63 41.46 -9.52
N GLN A 74 22.77 41.52 -8.19
CA GLN A 74 22.33 40.51 -7.26
C GLN A 74 21.36 41.07 -6.24
N GLY A 75 20.23 40.36 -6.05
CA GLY A 75 19.22 40.73 -5.05
C GLY A 75 19.41 40.02 -3.71
N THR A 76 19.87 38.77 -3.74
CA THR A 76 20.10 37.95 -2.56
C THR A 76 21.12 36.84 -2.85
N THR A 77 21.83 36.39 -1.82
CA THR A 77 22.75 35.25 -1.88
C THR A 77 22.03 33.90 -1.73
N ARG A 78 20.74 33.93 -1.31
CA ARG A 78 19.93 32.73 -1.13
C ARG A 78 19.11 32.32 -2.36
N GLY A 79 19.30 33.01 -3.49
CA GLY A 79 18.59 32.72 -4.73
C GLY A 79 18.95 31.35 -5.31
N PRO A 80 18.05 30.71 -6.13
CA PRO A 80 18.29 29.38 -6.69
C PRO A 80 19.43 29.33 -7.71
N HIS A 81 19.90 30.47 -8.20
CA HIS A 81 21.07 30.63 -9.08
C HIS A 81 22.39 30.75 -8.34
N GLN A 82 22.36 30.86 -7.01
CA GLN A 82 23.54 30.93 -6.15
C GLN A 82 23.91 29.56 -5.60
N GLU A 83 25.22 29.32 -5.48
CA GLU A 83 25.73 28.14 -4.79
C GLU A 83 25.29 28.17 -3.32
N GLY A 84 24.74 27.05 -2.82
CA GLY A 84 24.12 26.98 -1.50
C GLY A 84 22.76 27.70 -1.37
N GLY A 85 22.20 28.23 -2.44
CA GLY A 85 20.88 28.85 -2.46
C GLY A 85 19.71 27.84 -2.39
N GLY A 86 18.49 28.38 -2.24
CA GLY A 86 17.28 27.57 -2.17
C GLY A 86 16.92 26.90 -3.51
N ARG A 87 16.21 25.77 -3.47
CA ARG A 87 15.72 25.11 -4.68
C ARG A 87 14.46 25.78 -5.21
N ALA A 88 14.45 26.15 -6.51
CA ALA A 88 13.24 26.59 -7.20
C ALA A 88 12.42 25.36 -7.62
N HIS A 89 11.09 25.41 -7.42
CA HIS A 89 10.16 24.34 -7.83
C HIS A 89 10.56 22.92 -7.36
N GLY A 90 11.21 22.82 -6.20
CA GLY A 90 11.57 21.54 -5.61
C GLY A 90 10.38 20.81 -5.00
N PRO A 91 10.56 19.54 -4.62
CA PRO A 91 9.53 18.78 -3.95
C PRO A 91 9.13 19.43 -2.61
N VAL A 92 7.83 19.38 -2.31
CA VAL A 92 7.27 19.84 -1.04
C VAL A 92 6.56 18.69 -0.34
N VAL A 93 6.45 18.76 0.98
CA VAL A 93 5.68 17.78 1.75
C VAL A 93 4.22 17.80 1.29
N ARG A 94 3.73 16.68 0.85
CA ARG A 94 2.32 16.52 0.43
C ARG A 94 1.82 15.11 0.62
N SER A 95 0.52 14.96 0.82
CA SER A 95 -0.12 13.65 0.69
C SER A 95 -0.12 13.21 -0.78
N HIS A 96 0.10 11.92 -0.99
CA HIS A 96 -0.06 11.27 -2.28
C HIS A 96 -1.41 10.55 -2.41
N GLU A 97 -2.24 10.63 -1.37
CA GLU A 97 -3.54 10.00 -1.34
C GLU A 97 -4.47 10.59 -2.41
N TYR A 98 -5.15 9.72 -3.12
CA TYR A 98 -6.26 10.06 -4.02
C TYR A 98 -7.44 9.13 -3.75
N SER A 99 -8.65 9.57 -4.09
CA SER A 99 -9.83 8.74 -3.88
C SER A 99 -10.06 7.82 -5.07
N LEU A 100 -10.35 6.55 -4.78
CA LEU A 100 -10.85 5.58 -5.76
C LEU A 100 -12.31 5.30 -5.46
N THR A 101 -13.16 5.27 -6.48
CA THR A 101 -14.60 5.08 -6.31
C THR A 101 -14.92 3.77 -5.58
N LYS A 102 -15.93 3.76 -4.71
CA LYS A 102 -16.35 2.59 -3.93
C LYS A 102 -16.62 1.37 -4.81
N LYS A 103 -17.27 1.58 -5.97
CA LYS A 103 -17.59 0.51 -6.93
C LYS A 103 -16.32 -0.16 -7.47
N VAL A 104 -15.29 0.62 -7.85
CA VAL A 104 -14.02 0.08 -8.36
C VAL A 104 -13.26 -0.67 -7.26
N ARG A 105 -13.25 -0.17 -6.01
CA ARG A 105 -12.63 -0.87 -4.87
C ARG A 105 -13.29 -2.23 -4.61
N ALA A 106 -14.62 -2.27 -4.59
CA ALA A 106 -15.39 -3.51 -4.42
C ALA A 106 -15.13 -4.50 -5.57
N LEU A 107 -15.10 -3.99 -6.82
CA LEU A 107 -14.81 -4.81 -7.99
C LEU A 107 -13.37 -5.36 -7.94
N GLY A 108 -12.40 -4.57 -7.53
CA GLY A 108 -11.02 -5.00 -7.35
C GLY A 108 -10.88 -6.12 -6.31
N LEU A 109 -11.61 -6.03 -5.19
CA LEU A 109 -11.63 -7.10 -4.19
C LEU A 109 -12.21 -8.40 -4.76
N LYS A 110 -13.32 -8.33 -5.50
CA LYS A 110 -13.92 -9.49 -6.17
C LYS A 110 -12.93 -10.15 -7.15
N HIS A 111 -12.28 -9.37 -8.00
CA HIS A 111 -11.26 -9.90 -8.93
C HIS A 111 -10.05 -10.51 -8.20
N ALA A 112 -9.63 -9.94 -7.08
CA ALA A 112 -8.54 -10.49 -6.27
C ALA A 112 -8.92 -11.85 -5.68
N LEU A 113 -10.12 -11.97 -5.11
CA LEU A 113 -10.64 -13.24 -4.57
C LEU A 113 -10.81 -14.28 -5.67
N SER A 114 -11.37 -13.90 -6.82
CA SER A 114 -11.52 -14.80 -7.97
C SER A 114 -10.16 -15.30 -8.49
N SER A 115 -9.14 -14.43 -8.55
CA SER A 115 -7.78 -14.82 -8.93
C SER A 115 -7.20 -15.87 -7.97
N LYS A 116 -7.38 -15.65 -6.65
CA LYS A 116 -6.91 -16.61 -5.64
C LYS A 116 -7.66 -17.93 -5.68
N ALA A 117 -8.96 -17.91 -5.95
CA ALA A 117 -9.76 -19.10 -6.13
C ALA A 117 -9.31 -19.90 -7.37
N ALA A 118 -9.09 -19.21 -8.52
CA ALA A 118 -8.61 -19.84 -9.75
C ALA A 118 -7.18 -20.40 -9.62
N GLU A 119 -6.30 -19.77 -8.83
CA GLU A 119 -4.95 -20.25 -8.54
C GLU A 119 -4.92 -21.39 -7.50
N GLY A 120 -6.06 -21.80 -6.93
CA GLY A 120 -6.12 -22.79 -5.84
C GLY A 120 -5.51 -22.30 -4.53
N LYS A 121 -5.32 -20.99 -4.37
CA LYS A 121 -4.72 -20.37 -3.16
C LYS A 121 -5.76 -19.89 -2.13
N LEU A 122 -7.03 -20.11 -2.39
CA LEU A 122 -8.11 -19.88 -1.43
C LEU A 122 -8.40 -21.19 -0.70
N ILE A 123 -8.26 -21.17 0.62
CA ILE A 123 -8.52 -22.34 1.48
C ILE A 123 -9.63 -21.93 2.46
N ILE A 124 -10.65 -22.77 2.55
CA ILE A 124 -11.77 -22.56 3.47
C ILE A 124 -11.56 -23.49 4.65
N VAL A 125 -11.49 -22.90 5.85
CA VAL A 125 -11.31 -23.63 7.10
C VAL A 125 -12.60 -23.56 7.90
N ASP A 126 -13.05 -24.69 8.45
CA ASP A 126 -14.28 -24.81 9.24
C ASP A 126 -14.20 -23.96 10.51
N ALA A 127 -13.20 -24.21 11.34
CA ALA A 127 -12.96 -23.43 12.55
C ALA A 127 -11.47 -23.24 12.82
N ILE A 128 -11.09 -22.06 13.30
CA ILE A 128 -9.74 -21.74 13.76
C ILE A 128 -9.71 -21.80 15.30
N ALA A 129 -10.01 -22.99 15.85
CA ALA A 129 -9.98 -23.21 17.28
C ALA A 129 -8.69 -23.93 17.68
N LEU A 130 -7.97 -23.38 18.64
CA LEU A 130 -6.75 -23.95 19.20
C LEU A 130 -7.01 -24.40 20.63
N LYS A 131 -6.61 -25.63 20.97
CA LYS A 131 -6.70 -26.12 22.34
C LYS A 131 -5.81 -25.36 23.33
N GLU A 132 -4.69 -24.87 22.85
CA GLU A 132 -3.73 -24.09 23.62
C GLU A 132 -3.18 -22.94 22.75
N ALA A 133 -3.02 -21.76 23.31
CA ALA A 133 -2.46 -20.58 22.63
C ALA A 133 -0.92 -20.70 22.48
N LYS A 134 -0.47 -21.70 21.73
CA LYS A 134 0.96 -21.95 21.45
C LYS A 134 1.27 -21.75 19.98
N THR A 135 2.12 -20.77 19.65
CA THR A 135 2.58 -20.47 18.27
C THR A 135 3.26 -21.66 17.59
N LYS A 136 3.98 -22.52 18.36
CA LYS A 136 4.62 -23.74 17.85
C LYS A 136 3.59 -24.73 17.26
N ALA A 137 2.43 -24.88 17.90
CA ALA A 137 1.36 -25.77 17.44
C ALA A 137 0.78 -25.27 16.11
N VAL A 138 0.50 -23.96 16.02
CA VAL A 138 -0.01 -23.30 14.80
C VAL A 138 0.98 -23.43 13.65
N SER A 139 2.25 -23.17 13.90
CA SER A 139 3.31 -23.29 12.89
C SER A 139 3.43 -24.71 12.34
N ALA A 140 3.26 -25.73 13.20
CA ALA A 140 3.27 -27.13 12.76
C ALA A 140 2.05 -27.46 11.87
N GLN A 141 0.87 -26.92 12.21
CA GLN A 141 -0.34 -27.09 11.39
C GLN A 141 -0.21 -26.42 10.02
N PHE A 142 0.30 -25.18 9.96
CA PHE A 142 0.53 -24.47 8.70
C PHE A 142 1.52 -25.19 7.80
N LYS A 143 2.59 -25.74 8.36
CA LYS A 143 3.55 -26.59 7.61
C LYS A 143 2.88 -27.82 7.02
N LYS A 144 1.98 -28.50 7.76
CA LYS A 144 1.21 -29.63 7.27
C LYS A 144 0.28 -29.25 6.12
N MET A 145 -0.30 -28.04 6.14
CA MET A 145 -1.15 -27.50 5.08
C MET A 145 -0.34 -26.91 3.91
N GLY A 146 0.99 -26.87 3.97
CA GLY A 146 1.85 -26.27 2.95
C GLY A 146 1.80 -24.75 2.89
N LEU A 147 1.33 -24.09 3.96
CA LEU A 147 1.16 -22.65 4.00
C LEU A 147 2.45 -21.95 4.45
N THR A 148 2.96 -21.01 3.64
CA THR A 148 4.17 -20.23 3.96
C THR A 148 3.84 -18.85 4.51
N LYS A 149 2.88 -18.13 3.91
CA LYS A 149 2.46 -16.78 4.29
C LYS A 149 0.93 -16.64 4.16
N PRO A 150 0.15 -17.31 5.03
CA PRO A 150 -1.30 -17.25 4.96
C PRO A 150 -1.83 -15.92 5.49
N LEU A 151 -2.92 -15.42 4.88
CA LEU A 151 -3.77 -14.37 5.40
C LEU A 151 -5.06 -15.01 5.92
N PHE A 152 -5.38 -14.80 7.18
CA PHE A 152 -6.64 -15.26 7.79
C PHE A 152 -7.69 -14.18 7.72
N ILE A 153 -8.88 -14.57 7.33
CA ILE A 153 -10.07 -13.73 7.34
C ILE A 153 -11.09 -14.45 8.23
N SER A 154 -11.35 -13.89 9.40
CA SER A 154 -12.37 -14.37 10.34
C SER A 154 -13.68 -13.63 10.16
N GLY A 155 -14.76 -14.15 10.76
CA GLY A 155 -16.02 -13.43 10.93
C GLY A 155 -15.91 -12.24 11.90
N ALA A 156 -17.05 -11.63 12.20
CA ALA A 156 -17.11 -10.49 13.13
C ALA A 156 -16.87 -10.92 14.60
N GLU A 157 -17.12 -12.15 14.92
CA GLU A 157 -16.84 -12.74 16.23
C GLU A 157 -15.49 -13.46 16.15
N VAL A 158 -14.54 -12.97 16.91
CA VAL A 158 -13.23 -13.58 17.10
C VAL A 158 -13.22 -14.11 18.52
N ASP A 159 -13.24 -15.44 18.68
CA ASP A 159 -13.11 -16.11 19.95
C ASP A 159 -11.68 -15.97 20.52
#